data_a988c8ca9468f76ff58bd06164daeb06
#
_entry.id   a988c8ca9468f76ff58bd06164daeb06
#
_cell.length_a   1.000
_cell.length_b   1.000
_cell.length_c   1.000
_cell.angle_alpha   90.00
_cell.angle_beta   90.00
_cell.angle_gamma   90.00
#
_symmetry.space_group_name_H-M   'P 1'
#
loop_
_entity.id
_entity.type
_entity.pdbx_description
1 polymer ?
#
loop_
_entity_poly.entity_id
_entity_poly.type
_entity_poly.pdbx_seq_one_letter_code
_entity_poly.pdbx_strand_id
1 'polypeptide(L)'
;MKILNLVIPLKKGNPIFNGINLTIQPGSVYGLLGKNGIGKSTLLYMMCGLMFPHKGSIRFDGIEVKRRLPETLEKIFLVPEEFDLPSISIDDYVRRNSVFYPNFNIDQFNQYLSDFELEHTKNLAKTSMGQKKKYLVSFALATNTPL
;
A
#
# COMPACT_ATOMS: atom_id res chain seq x y z
N MET A 1 9.68 2.46 9.56
CA MET A 1 10.15 1.25 8.80
C MET A 1 11.65 1.33 8.56
N LYS A 2 12.37 0.23 8.62
CA LYS A 2 13.82 0.17 8.38
C LYS A 2 14.16 -0.82 7.27
N ILE A 3 14.90 -0.38 6.27
CA ILE A 3 15.39 -1.17 5.14
C ILE A 3 16.90 -1.27 5.27
N LEU A 4 17.44 -2.48 5.23
CA LEU A 4 18.86 -2.73 5.44
C LEU A 4 19.43 -3.58 4.30
N ASN A 5 20.51 -3.09 3.68
CA ASN A 5 21.34 -3.78 2.68
C ASN A 5 20.51 -4.50 1.60
N LEU A 6 19.52 -3.81 1.03
CA LEU A 6 18.60 -4.38 0.05
C LEU A 6 19.31 -4.58 -1.28
N VAL A 7 19.38 -5.82 -1.74
CA VAL A 7 19.92 -6.20 -3.05
C VAL A 7 18.86 -6.93 -3.85
N ILE A 8 18.61 -6.47 -5.07
CA ILE A 8 17.71 -7.11 -6.04
C ILE A 8 18.48 -7.29 -7.33
N PRO A 9 18.87 -8.53 -7.70
CA PRO A 9 19.47 -8.78 -9.00
C PRO A 9 18.43 -8.69 -10.11
N LEU A 10 18.82 -8.16 -11.26
CA LEU A 10 18.10 -8.39 -12.52
C LEU A 10 18.43 -9.79 -13.04
N LYS A 11 17.48 -10.41 -13.74
CA LYS A 11 17.72 -11.71 -14.43
C LYS A 11 18.84 -11.62 -15.47
N LYS A 12 19.10 -10.43 -16.04
CA LYS A 12 20.22 -10.12 -16.93
C LYS A 12 20.66 -8.67 -16.68
N GLY A 13 21.89 -8.43 -16.19
CA GLY A 13 22.48 -7.10 -16.03
C GLY A 13 22.71 -6.66 -14.57
N ASN A 14 22.87 -5.34 -14.38
CA ASN A 14 23.13 -4.76 -13.06
C ASN A 14 21.93 -4.92 -12.13
N PRO A 15 22.16 -5.08 -10.81
CA PRO A 15 21.07 -5.20 -9.85
C PRO A 15 20.18 -3.94 -9.86
N ILE A 16 18.85 -4.14 -9.71
CA ILE A 16 17.90 -3.03 -9.55
C ILE A 16 18.28 -2.20 -8.31
N PHE A 17 18.61 -2.88 -7.21
CA PHE A 17 19.13 -2.26 -5.99
C PHE A 17 20.42 -2.95 -5.58
N ASN A 18 21.42 -2.16 -5.21
CA ASN A 18 22.72 -2.62 -4.77
C ASN A 18 23.07 -2.05 -3.40
N GLY A 19 22.55 -2.70 -2.35
CA GLY A 19 22.87 -2.33 -0.97
C GLY A 19 22.18 -1.07 -0.45
N ILE A 20 20.92 -0.80 -0.85
CA ILE A 20 20.15 0.34 -0.33
C ILE A 20 19.91 0.17 1.17
N ASN A 21 20.18 1.24 1.91
CA ASN A 21 19.80 1.40 3.31
C ASN A 21 18.90 2.63 3.42
N LEU A 22 17.71 2.46 4.00
CA LEU A 22 16.72 3.51 4.15
C LEU A 22 15.96 3.34 5.46
N THR A 23 15.72 4.45 6.14
CA THR A 23 14.82 4.49 7.30
C THR A 23 13.68 5.45 7.01
N ILE A 24 12.44 4.98 7.13
CA ILE A 24 11.22 5.77 6.99
C ILE A 24 10.71 6.07 8.40
N GLN A 25 10.61 7.36 8.71
CA GLN A 25 10.15 7.85 10.02
C GLN A 25 8.62 7.94 10.04
N PRO A 26 7.99 7.72 11.20
CA PRO A 26 6.56 7.98 11.37
C PRO A 26 6.21 9.44 11.11
N GLY A 27 5.00 9.71 10.62
CA GLY A 27 4.47 11.05 10.40
C GLY A 27 5.13 11.85 9.26
N SER A 28 5.96 11.21 8.44
CA SER A 28 6.63 11.85 7.31
C SER A 28 6.08 11.36 5.98
N VAL A 29 5.98 12.26 5.01
CA VAL A 29 5.65 11.94 3.62
C VAL A 29 6.93 11.82 2.80
N TYR A 30 7.10 10.73 2.08
CA TYR A 30 8.28 10.46 1.25
C TYR A 30 7.92 10.39 -0.23
N GLY A 31 8.65 11.12 -1.06
CA GLY A 31 8.57 11.01 -2.51
C GLY A 31 9.64 10.05 -3.05
N LEU A 32 9.22 9.03 -3.79
CA LEU A 32 10.14 8.10 -4.46
C LEU A 32 10.30 8.49 -5.93
N LEU A 33 11.40 9.16 -6.26
CA LEU A 33 11.68 9.69 -7.60
C LEU A 33 12.67 8.79 -8.36
N GLY A 34 12.54 8.76 -9.67
CA GLY A 34 13.45 8.03 -10.56
C GLY A 34 12.79 7.67 -11.89
N LYS A 35 13.62 7.25 -12.86
CA LYS A 35 13.17 6.83 -14.19
C LYS A 35 12.22 5.65 -14.13
N ASN A 36 11.37 5.47 -15.14
CA ASN A 36 10.53 4.30 -15.27
C ASN A 36 11.40 3.04 -15.39
N GLY A 37 10.95 1.95 -14.77
CA GLY A 37 11.70 0.69 -14.73
C GLY A 37 12.85 0.61 -13.73
N ILE A 38 13.18 1.70 -12.98
CA ILE A 38 14.28 1.70 -12.00
C ILE A 38 14.00 0.88 -10.73
N GLY A 39 12.77 0.38 -10.57
CA GLY A 39 12.40 -0.47 -9.42
C GLY A 39 11.58 0.22 -8.32
N LYS A 40 11.01 1.41 -8.56
CA LYS A 40 10.17 2.13 -7.58
C LYS A 40 9.03 1.27 -7.04
N SER A 41 8.19 0.73 -7.94
CA SER A 41 7.07 -0.14 -7.56
C SER A 41 7.56 -1.44 -6.91
N THR A 42 8.69 -1.99 -7.36
CA THR A 42 9.32 -3.17 -6.76
C THR A 42 9.68 -2.92 -5.29
N LEU A 43 10.25 -1.75 -4.98
CA LEU A 43 10.56 -1.37 -3.60
C LEU A 43 9.28 -1.27 -2.75
N LEU A 44 8.23 -0.61 -3.26
CA LEU A 44 6.94 -0.51 -2.56
C LEU A 44 6.34 -1.90 -2.29
N TYR A 45 6.34 -2.79 -3.28
CA TYR A 45 5.85 -4.16 -3.11
C TYR A 45 6.65 -4.96 -2.07
N MET A 46 7.96 -4.74 -2.00
CA MET A 46 8.80 -5.35 -0.96
C MET A 46 8.51 -4.79 0.42
N MET A 47 8.28 -3.48 0.53
CA MET A 47 7.88 -2.83 1.79
C MET A 47 6.55 -3.38 2.31
N CYS A 48 5.64 -3.77 1.41
CA CYS A 48 4.36 -4.39 1.77
C CYS A 48 4.42 -5.92 1.91
N GLY A 49 5.60 -6.54 1.77
CA GLY A 49 5.76 -7.99 1.85
C GLY A 49 5.09 -8.77 0.71
N LEU A 50 4.87 -8.13 -0.44
CA LEU A 50 4.35 -8.75 -1.66
C LEU A 50 5.47 -9.31 -2.55
N MET A 51 6.68 -8.79 -2.38
CA MET A 51 7.90 -9.27 -3.01
C MET A 51 9.01 -9.40 -1.97
N PHE A 52 10.02 -10.22 -2.24
CA PHE A 52 11.10 -10.46 -1.30
C PHE A 52 12.45 -10.10 -1.93
N PRO A 53 13.36 -9.46 -1.17
CA PRO A 53 14.70 -9.17 -1.64
C PRO A 53 15.54 -10.45 -1.74
N HIS A 54 16.50 -10.46 -2.65
CA HIS A 54 17.48 -11.54 -2.73
C HIS A 54 18.44 -11.52 -1.54
N LYS A 55 18.87 -10.34 -1.11
CA LYS A 55 19.67 -10.11 0.11
C LYS A 55 19.13 -8.89 0.86
N GLY A 56 19.44 -8.84 2.14
CA GLY A 56 18.99 -7.76 3.02
C GLY A 56 17.65 -8.05 3.69
N SER A 57 17.14 -7.07 4.41
CA SER A 57 15.87 -7.19 5.14
C SER A 57 15.09 -5.89 5.14
N ILE A 58 13.78 -6.01 5.21
CA ILE A 58 12.85 -4.89 5.45
C ILE A 58 12.13 -5.20 6.75
N ARG A 59 12.18 -4.25 7.68
CA ARG A 59 11.57 -4.38 9.01
C ARG A 59 10.60 -3.25 9.29
N PHE A 60 9.47 -3.60 9.83
CA PHE A 60 8.48 -2.69 10.39
C PHE A 60 8.37 -2.99 11.89
N ASP A 61 8.58 -1.99 12.75
CA ASP A 61 8.63 -2.15 14.22
C ASP A 61 9.53 -3.32 14.68
N GLY A 62 10.68 -3.50 14.03
CA GLY A 62 11.62 -4.58 14.34
C GLY A 62 11.28 -5.95 13.71
N ILE A 63 10.06 -6.14 13.20
CA ILE A 63 9.59 -7.39 12.59
C ILE A 63 9.92 -7.39 11.10
N GLU A 64 10.45 -8.50 10.59
CA GLU A 64 10.67 -8.64 9.14
C GLU A 64 9.34 -8.75 8.38
N VAL A 65 9.11 -7.82 7.45
CA VAL A 65 7.86 -7.74 6.67
C VAL A 65 7.61 -9.02 5.84
N LYS A 66 8.67 -9.72 5.43
CA LYS A 66 8.55 -10.99 4.69
C LYS A 66 7.81 -12.09 5.49
N ARG A 67 7.75 -11.99 6.82
CA ARG A 67 6.98 -12.94 7.66
C ARG A 67 5.48 -12.79 7.49
N ARG A 68 5.02 -11.66 6.95
CA ARG A 68 3.61 -11.35 6.68
C ARG A 68 2.68 -11.59 7.88
N LEU A 69 3.16 -11.25 9.06
CA LEU A 69 2.37 -11.42 10.29
C LEU A 69 1.19 -10.44 10.28
N PRO A 70 0.00 -10.84 10.77
CA PRO A 70 -1.17 -9.98 10.83
C PRO A 70 -0.89 -8.63 11.50
N GLU A 71 -0.17 -8.62 12.64
CA GLU A 71 0.23 -7.42 13.38
C GLU A 71 1.15 -6.46 12.58
N THR A 72 1.76 -6.93 11.49
CA THR A 72 2.53 -6.09 10.58
C THR A 72 1.67 -5.62 9.40
N LEU A 73 0.85 -6.52 8.85
CA LEU A 73 0.05 -6.22 7.65
C LEU A 73 -1.08 -5.23 7.94
N GLU A 74 -1.68 -5.28 9.12
CA GLU A 74 -2.72 -4.32 9.57
C GLU A 74 -2.23 -2.86 9.66
N LYS A 75 -0.90 -2.66 9.65
CA LYS A 75 -0.25 -1.35 9.75
C LYS A 75 0.25 -0.81 8.40
N ILE A 76 -0.01 -1.52 7.32
CA ILE A 76 0.49 -1.18 5.98
C ILE A 76 -0.67 -1.24 5.00
N PHE A 77 -0.88 -0.16 4.23
CA PHE A 77 -1.82 -0.16 3.13
C PHE A 77 -1.13 0.24 1.83
N LEU A 78 -1.31 -0.53 0.78
CA LEU A 78 -0.78 -0.24 -0.55
C LEU A 78 -1.92 0.12 -1.50
N VAL A 79 -1.83 1.30 -2.11
CA VAL A 79 -2.67 1.68 -3.25
C VAL A 79 -1.85 1.43 -4.53
N PRO A 80 -2.12 0.37 -5.30
CA PRO A 80 -1.37 0.09 -6.52
C PRO A 80 -1.75 1.06 -7.65
N GLU A 81 -0.88 1.15 -8.65
CA GLU A 81 -1.12 1.97 -9.85
C GLU A 81 -2.25 1.38 -10.71
N GLU A 82 -2.19 0.07 -10.93
CA GLU A 82 -3.20 -0.71 -11.67
C GLU A 82 -3.85 -1.73 -10.74
N PHE A 83 -5.18 -1.77 -10.74
CA PHE A 83 -5.99 -2.70 -9.96
C PHE A 83 -7.42 -2.73 -10.46
N ASP A 84 -8.13 -3.79 -10.12
CA ASP A 84 -9.56 -3.89 -10.27
C ASP A 84 -10.27 -3.96 -8.94
N LEU A 85 -11.48 -3.40 -8.88
CA LEU A 85 -12.36 -3.52 -7.74
C LEU A 85 -13.47 -4.53 -8.04
N PRO A 86 -13.92 -5.29 -7.04
CA PRO A 86 -14.96 -6.31 -7.21
C PRO A 86 -16.32 -5.70 -7.56
N SER A 87 -17.18 -6.53 -8.18
CA SER A 87 -18.57 -6.16 -8.51
C SER A 87 -19.47 -6.21 -7.27
N ILE A 88 -19.17 -5.39 -6.27
CA ILE A 88 -19.94 -5.21 -5.04
C ILE A 88 -20.14 -3.72 -4.76
N SER A 89 -21.03 -3.40 -3.83
CA SER A 89 -21.20 -2.02 -3.35
C SER A 89 -19.96 -1.55 -2.58
N ILE A 90 -19.80 -0.21 -2.47
CA ILE A 90 -18.75 0.35 -1.63
C ILE A 90 -18.96 -0.02 -0.15
N ASP A 91 -20.18 -0.08 0.32
CA ASP A 91 -20.53 -0.45 1.69
C ASP A 91 -20.15 -1.92 1.99
N ASP A 92 -20.42 -2.82 1.04
CA ASP A 92 -19.97 -4.22 1.14
C ASP A 92 -18.46 -4.35 1.11
N TYR A 93 -17.79 -3.53 0.30
CA TYR A 93 -16.33 -3.49 0.27
C TYR A 93 -15.77 -3.06 1.62
N VAL A 94 -16.28 -1.98 2.19
CA VAL A 94 -15.88 -1.49 3.51
C VAL A 94 -16.13 -2.55 4.57
N ARG A 95 -17.34 -3.10 4.64
CA ARG A 95 -17.70 -4.14 5.62
C ARG A 95 -16.75 -5.35 5.60
N ARG A 96 -16.32 -5.77 4.41
CA ARG A 96 -15.45 -6.96 4.24
C ARG A 96 -13.98 -6.68 4.52
N ASN A 97 -13.52 -5.46 4.28
CA ASN A 97 -12.09 -5.16 4.33
C ASN A 97 -11.66 -4.37 5.57
N SER A 98 -12.55 -3.57 6.16
CA SER A 98 -12.22 -2.78 7.36
C SER A 98 -11.84 -3.64 8.56
N VAL A 99 -12.34 -4.86 8.65
CA VAL A 99 -12.03 -5.82 9.73
C VAL A 99 -10.54 -6.17 9.84
N PHE A 100 -9.76 -5.95 8.77
CA PHE A 100 -8.32 -6.17 8.77
C PHE A 100 -7.52 -4.97 9.29
N TYR A 101 -8.18 -3.85 9.56
CA TYR A 101 -7.56 -2.59 9.98
C TYR A 101 -8.19 -2.09 11.28
N PRO A 102 -7.60 -2.39 12.44
CA PRO A 102 -8.20 -2.10 13.76
C PRO A 102 -8.53 -0.63 13.99
N ASN A 103 -7.81 0.28 13.31
CA ASN A 103 -8.00 1.73 13.45
C ASN A 103 -8.89 2.31 12.33
N PHE A 104 -9.58 1.47 11.54
CA PHE A 104 -10.46 1.97 10.48
C PHE A 104 -11.56 2.85 11.06
N ASN A 105 -11.72 4.04 10.49
CA ASN A 105 -12.72 5.01 10.92
C ASN A 105 -13.75 5.26 9.81
N ILE A 106 -14.98 4.82 10.04
CA ILE A 106 -16.08 4.93 9.07
C ILE A 106 -16.50 6.39 8.82
N ASP A 107 -16.46 7.25 9.83
CA ASP A 107 -16.85 8.67 9.68
C ASP A 107 -15.82 9.41 8.82
N GLN A 108 -14.53 9.14 9.03
CA GLN A 108 -13.48 9.66 8.16
C GLN A 108 -13.61 9.14 6.73
N PHE A 109 -13.94 7.86 6.55
CA PHE A 109 -14.19 7.30 5.23
C PHE A 109 -15.31 8.05 4.50
N ASN A 110 -16.44 8.26 5.16
CA ASN A 110 -17.58 8.99 4.60
C ASN A 110 -17.22 10.46 4.30
N GLN A 111 -16.40 11.10 5.15
CA GLN A 111 -15.88 12.44 4.88
C GLN A 111 -15.02 12.46 3.62
N TYR A 112 -14.10 11.50 3.46
CA TYR A 112 -13.28 11.41 2.23
C TYR A 112 -14.11 11.13 0.97
N LEU A 113 -15.20 10.36 1.07
CA LEU A 113 -16.11 10.21 -0.08
C LEU A 113 -16.72 11.55 -0.46
N SER A 114 -17.16 12.33 0.51
CA SER A 114 -17.71 13.68 0.27
C SER A 114 -16.65 14.62 -0.32
N ASP A 115 -15.43 14.64 0.24
CA ASP A 115 -14.33 15.51 -0.22
C ASP A 115 -13.90 15.18 -1.66
N PHE A 116 -14.00 13.92 -2.06
CA PHE A 116 -13.71 13.48 -3.43
C PHE A 116 -14.93 13.50 -4.36
N GLU A 117 -16.07 13.99 -3.90
CA GLU A 117 -17.33 14.05 -4.66
C GLU A 117 -17.75 12.65 -5.18
N LEU A 118 -17.68 11.65 -4.31
CA LEU A 118 -18.07 10.28 -4.61
C LEU A 118 -19.40 9.91 -3.96
N GLU A 119 -20.27 9.29 -4.73
CA GLU A 119 -21.52 8.73 -4.23
C GLU A 119 -21.34 7.28 -3.73
N HIS A 120 -22.26 6.82 -2.87
CA HIS A 120 -22.32 5.42 -2.48
C HIS A 120 -22.73 4.54 -3.67
N THR A 121 -21.75 4.00 -4.38
CA THR A 121 -22.02 3.15 -5.55
C THR A 121 -22.46 1.75 -5.16
N LYS A 122 -23.38 1.19 -5.95
CA LYS A 122 -23.85 -0.21 -5.81
C LYS A 122 -22.90 -1.20 -6.51
N ASN A 123 -21.98 -0.74 -7.36
CA ASN A 123 -21.06 -1.62 -8.08
C ASN A 123 -19.75 -0.91 -8.41
N LEU A 124 -18.72 -1.19 -7.62
CA LEU A 124 -17.39 -0.61 -7.76
C LEU A 124 -16.72 -0.95 -9.10
N ALA A 125 -16.93 -2.15 -9.63
CA ALA A 125 -16.31 -2.57 -10.89
C ALA A 125 -16.77 -1.72 -12.09
N LYS A 126 -17.99 -1.15 -12.02
CA LYS A 126 -18.58 -0.32 -13.09
C LYS A 126 -18.19 1.15 -13.03
N THR A 127 -17.48 1.58 -11.99
CA THR A 127 -17.02 2.97 -11.88
C THR A 127 -15.79 3.21 -12.78
N SER A 128 -15.54 4.47 -13.13
CA SER A 128 -14.35 4.85 -13.89
C SER A 128 -13.07 4.54 -13.11
N MET A 129 -11.93 4.39 -13.79
CA MET A 129 -10.64 4.15 -13.12
C MET A 129 -10.28 5.27 -12.13
N GLY A 130 -10.60 6.53 -12.47
CA GLY A 130 -10.41 7.67 -11.57
C GLY A 130 -11.25 7.55 -10.30
N GLN A 131 -12.53 7.17 -10.43
CA GLN A 131 -13.40 6.92 -9.28
C GLN A 131 -12.92 5.72 -8.46
N LYS A 132 -12.53 4.60 -9.10
CA LYS A 132 -11.94 3.44 -8.40
C LYS A 132 -10.74 3.86 -7.55
N LYS A 133 -9.84 4.69 -8.09
CA LYS A 133 -8.67 5.21 -7.35
C LYS A 133 -9.11 6.07 -6.15
N LYS A 134 -10.06 6.97 -6.34
CA LYS A 134 -10.60 7.79 -5.25
C LYS A 134 -11.22 6.93 -4.14
N TYR A 135 -12.05 5.91 -4.47
CA TYR A 135 -12.62 4.98 -3.49
C TYR A 135 -11.52 4.23 -2.70
N LEU A 136 -10.51 3.71 -3.40
CA LEU A 136 -9.43 2.98 -2.74
C LEU A 136 -8.56 3.89 -1.87
N VAL A 137 -8.28 5.13 -2.31
CA VAL A 137 -7.56 6.13 -1.52
C VAL A 137 -8.37 6.54 -0.29
N SER A 138 -9.69 6.79 -0.43
CA SER A 138 -10.55 7.09 0.72
C SER A 138 -10.52 5.97 1.76
N PHE A 139 -10.60 4.72 1.30
CA PHE A 139 -10.49 3.56 2.18
C PHE A 139 -9.10 3.51 2.85
N ALA A 140 -8.02 3.66 2.08
CA ALA A 140 -6.66 3.65 2.58
C ALA A 140 -6.43 4.70 3.67
N LEU A 141 -6.88 5.94 3.44
CA LEU A 141 -6.76 7.01 4.43
C LEU A 141 -7.56 6.71 5.71
N ALA A 142 -8.76 6.13 5.56
CA ALA A 142 -9.61 5.77 6.69
C ALA A 142 -9.10 4.58 7.52
N THR A 143 -8.16 3.78 7.00
CA THR A 143 -7.52 2.70 7.78
C THR A 143 -6.66 3.23 8.91
N ASN A 144 -6.23 4.50 8.85
CA ASN A 144 -5.32 5.11 9.81
C ASN A 144 -4.03 4.28 10.03
N THR A 145 -3.56 3.61 8.98
CA THR A 145 -2.30 2.86 9.01
C THR A 145 -1.10 3.80 9.04
N PRO A 146 -0.04 3.47 9.77
CA PRO A 146 1.17 4.30 9.83
C PRO A 146 2.03 4.25 8.57
N LEU A 147 1.72 3.34 7.61
CA LEU A 147 2.39 3.23 6.32
C LEU A 147 1.41 2.84 5.22
#